data_de75887f35da238f85a6ade3ff290fbe
#
_entry.id   de75887f35da238f85a6ade3ff290fbe
#
_cell.length_a   1.000
_cell.length_b   1.000
_cell.length_c   1.000
_cell.angle_alpha   90.00
_cell.angle_beta   90.00
_cell.angle_gamma   90.00
#
_symmetry.space_group_name_H-M   'P 1'
#
loop_
_entity.id
_entity.type
_entity.pdbx_description
1 polymer ?
#
loop_
_entity_poly.entity_id
_entity_poly.type
_entity_poly.pdbx_seq_one_letter_code
_entity_poly.pdbx_strand_id
1 'polypeptide(L)'
;MEKENNKLKGAFVERDLSWMYFNHRILQEAEKKDIPVLERMTFLGIYSNNLDEFFRVRIASLNRIAQSKDKTLKNDRERAKRTIKDINHLNSCYNKEFEKAVQEITEELEQKGIRLLHENQLNDEQKDFIQRFYLEKLNGSTNPIWLSQIKEIGATADDGIFLAIKRMEWIEGKKKPKTDYALIAMPDKEIGRFVRLPKSDEKEIIMFLDDVIRYCLPMIFVGSGNCTYEAYSFKFTKDAEMEMDNDLGSGVMQKVARGVKSRKSGEPIRVIYDDSMPKDLLKHIMSRLNIDTLDTIVSGGRYQNHKDLMAFPDCGRNDLKYPKWTPILKPELEKTQSILDAIRQKDRFIHVPYHSFNSFIRVLREAALSDDVKAINVTLYRLAKASKVVKALICAARNGKKVTVVIELLARFDEESNIK
;
A
#
# COMPACT_ATOMS: atom_id res chain seq x y z
N MET A 1 42.70 -4.66 -17.26
CA MET A 1 41.48 -4.86 -16.40
C MET A 1 41.34 -3.84 -15.27
N GLU A 2 42.34 -3.59 -14.40
CA GLU A 2 42.18 -2.55 -13.34
C GLU A 2 42.07 -1.10 -13.86
N LYS A 3 42.77 -0.75 -14.98
CA LYS A 3 42.71 0.57 -15.59
C LYS A 3 41.38 0.82 -16.35
N GLU A 4 40.75 -0.20 -16.90
CA GLU A 4 39.41 -0.08 -17.53
C GLU A 4 38.28 0.00 -16.49
N ASN A 5 38.39 -0.72 -15.39
CA ASN A 5 37.46 -0.60 -14.25
C ASN A 5 37.47 0.79 -13.61
N ASN A 6 38.62 1.51 -13.62
CA ASN A 6 38.69 2.87 -13.09
C ASN A 6 38.08 3.95 -14.02
N LYS A 7 38.03 3.71 -15.34
CA LYS A 7 37.36 4.62 -16.30
C LYS A 7 35.83 4.48 -16.23
N LEU A 8 35.30 3.33 -15.78
CA LEU A 8 33.88 3.08 -15.67
C LEU A 8 33.27 3.48 -14.29
N LYS A 9 34.12 3.82 -13.32
CA LYS A 9 33.66 4.19 -11.95
C LYS A 9 32.76 5.44 -11.86
N GLY A 10 32.67 6.25 -12.90
CA GLY A 10 31.76 7.39 -12.98
C GLY A 10 30.62 7.24 -13.99
N ALA A 11 30.61 6.11 -14.74
CA ALA A 11 29.65 5.91 -15.83
C ALA A 11 28.33 5.25 -15.39
N PHE A 12 28.27 4.68 -14.19
CA PHE A 12 27.11 3.97 -13.69
C PHE A 12 26.64 4.55 -12.35
N VAL A 13 25.35 4.79 -12.25
CA VAL A 13 24.69 5.11 -10.99
C VAL A 13 24.35 3.79 -10.30
N GLU A 14 24.52 3.73 -8.97
CA GLU A 14 24.11 2.57 -8.19
C GLU A 14 22.60 2.32 -8.40
N ARG A 15 22.23 1.03 -8.57
CA ARG A 15 20.89 0.63 -8.99
C ARG A 15 19.79 1.15 -8.06
N ASP A 16 19.99 1.07 -6.76
CA ASP A 16 18.97 1.45 -5.78
C ASP A 16 18.85 2.97 -5.64
N LEU A 17 19.93 3.73 -5.87
CA LEU A 17 19.88 5.19 -6.04
C LEU A 17 19.18 5.58 -7.34
N SER A 18 19.49 4.90 -8.46
CA SER A 18 18.81 5.09 -9.73
C SER A 18 17.29 4.87 -9.61
N TRP A 19 16.89 3.91 -8.79
CA TRP A 19 15.48 3.66 -8.52
C TRP A 19 14.81 4.84 -7.77
N MET A 20 15.50 5.48 -6.82
CA MET A 20 15.00 6.68 -6.15
C MET A 20 14.73 7.82 -7.13
N TYR A 21 15.63 8.05 -8.09
CA TYR A 21 15.41 9.04 -9.16
C TYR A 21 14.25 8.67 -10.07
N PHE A 22 14.07 7.39 -10.38
CA PHE A 22 12.89 6.92 -11.14
C PHE A 22 11.59 7.22 -10.38
N ASN A 23 11.52 6.89 -9.10
CA ASN A 23 10.31 7.14 -8.31
C ASN A 23 10.03 8.64 -8.13
N HIS A 24 11.08 9.47 -8.02
CA HIS A 24 10.95 10.92 -7.98
C HIS A 24 10.24 11.50 -9.22
N ARG A 25 10.43 10.91 -10.41
CA ARG A 25 9.70 11.32 -11.62
C ARG A 25 8.18 11.17 -11.49
N ILE A 26 7.71 10.23 -10.68
CA ILE A 26 6.28 10.08 -10.40
C ILE A 26 5.79 11.24 -9.52
N LEU A 27 6.59 11.67 -8.55
CA LEU A 27 6.29 12.86 -7.77
C LEU A 27 6.23 14.12 -8.66
N GLN A 28 7.18 14.26 -9.60
CA GLN A 28 7.16 15.35 -10.57
C GLN A 28 5.90 15.36 -11.45
N GLU A 29 5.30 14.19 -11.77
CA GLU A 29 4.00 14.17 -12.45
C GLU A 29 2.88 14.72 -11.55
N ALA A 30 2.91 14.45 -10.23
CA ALA A 30 1.96 15.02 -9.30
C ALA A 30 2.08 16.55 -9.16
N GLU A 31 3.24 17.12 -9.41
CA GLU A 31 3.49 18.58 -9.32
C GLU A 31 3.02 19.36 -10.57
N LYS A 32 2.82 18.69 -11.70
CA LYS A 32 2.42 19.34 -12.96
C LYS A 32 0.99 19.89 -12.89
N LYS A 33 0.82 21.17 -13.12
CA LYS A 33 -0.47 21.87 -13.06
C LYS A 33 -1.41 21.60 -14.24
N ASP A 34 -0.88 21.10 -15.36
CA ASP A 34 -1.65 20.69 -16.54
C ASP A 34 -2.31 19.31 -16.40
N ILE A 35 -1.93 18.55 -15.39
CA ILE A 35 -2.56 17.27 -15.04
C ILE A 35 -3.79 17.50 -14.16
N PRO A 36 -4.94 16.84 -14.44
CA PRO A 36 -6.13 16.95 -13.62
C PRO A 36 -5.84 16.63 -12.13
N VAL A 37 -6.43 17.39 -11.21
CA VAL A 37 -6.05 17.36 -9.79
C VAL A 37 -6.24 16.00 -9.11
N LEU A 38 -7.27 15.23 -9.49
CA LEU A 38 -7.47 13.88 -8.94
C LEU A 38 -6.47 12.86 -9.49
N GLU A 39 -5.96 13.06 -10.70
CA GLU A 39 -4.85 12.26 -11.23
C GLU A 39 -3.55 12.58 -10.48
N ARG A 40 -3.30 13.86 -10.20
CA ARG A 40 -2.15 14.29 -9.38
C ARG A 40 -2.19 13.65 -8.00
N MET A 41 -3.38 13.61 -7.36
CA MET A 41 -3.59 12.87 -6.11
C MET A 41 -3.26 11.39 -6.25
N THR A 42 -3.65 10.77 -7.36
CA THR A 42 -3.33 9.37 -7.68
C THR A 42 -1.82 9.16 -7.83
N PHE A 43 -1.08 10.07 -8.49
CA PHE A 43 0.38 10.01 -8.61
C PHE A 43 1.08 10.09 -7.26
N LEU A 44 0.59 10.91 -6.31
CA LEU A 44 1.09 10.90 -4.93
C LEU A 44 0.93 9.53 -4.28
N GLY A 45 -0.23 8.91 -4.48
CA GLY A 45 -0.49 7.56 -3.98
C GLY A 45 0.45 6.52 -4.59
N ILE A 46 0.69 6.57 -5.90
CA ILE A 46 1.62 5.67 -6.61
C ILE A 46 3.05 5.86 -6.09
N TYR A 47 3.51 7.12 -5.95
CA TYR A 47 4.83 7.43 -5.40
C TYR A 47 5.03 6.81 -4.01
N SER A 48 4.05 6.99 -3.13
CA SER A 48 4.08 6.45 -1.76
C SER A 48 4.07 4.92 -1.74
N ASN A 49 3.22 4.28 -2.56
CA ASN A 49 3.15 2.82 -2.64
C ASN A 49 4.46 2.20 -3.14
N ASN A 50 5.04 2.80 -4.17
CA ASN A 50 6.33 2.35 -4.71
C ASN A 50 7.45 2.49 -3.68
N LEU A 51 7.46 3.59 -2.92
CA LEU A 51 8.45 3.82 -1.87
C LEU A 51 8.33 2.78 -0.74
N ASP A 52 7.11 2.47 -0.31
CA ASP A 52 6.86 1.43 0.68
C ASP A 52 7.38 0.07 0.23
N GLU A 53 7.11 -0.31 -1.03
CA GLU A 53 7.59 -1.57 -1.61
C GLU A 53 9.12 -1.61 -1.70
N PHE A 54 9.74 -0.50 -2.10
CA PHE A 54 11.19 -0.36 -2.17
C PHE A 54 11.86 -0.55 -0.80
N PHE A 55 11.34 0.11 0.23
CA PHE A 55 11.87 -0.07 1.59
C PHE A 55 11.69 -1.50 2.09
N ARG A 56 10.51 -2.08 1.89
CA ARG A 56 10.17 -3.44 2.31
C ARG A 56 11.05 -4.52 1.70
N VAL A 57 11.57 -4.28 0.51
CA VAL A 57 12.32 -5.28 -0.25
C VAL A 57 13.79 -4.93 -0.35
N ARG A 58 14.08 -3.74 -0.92
CA ARG A 58 15.46 -3.39 -1.27
C ARG A 58 16.26 -2.90 -0.07
N ILE A 59 15.66 -2.02 0.75
CA ILE A 59 16.34 -1.55 1.96
C ILE A 59 16.47 -2.67 2.99
N ALA A 60 15.48 -3.55 3.11
CA ALA A 60 15.59 -4.76 3.93
C ALA A 60 16.80 -5.62 3.54
N SER A 61 16.96 -5.88 2.23
CA SER A 61 18.10 -6.62 1.70
C SER A 61 19.46 -5.92 1.98
N LEU A 62 19.52 -4.60 1.75
CA LEU A 62 20.72 -3.81 2.04
C LEU A 62 21.06 -3.80 3.54
N ASN A 63 20.06 -3.72 4.43
CA ASN A 63 20.25 -3.79 5.87
C ASN A 63 20.83 -5.13 6.31
N ARG A 64 20.35 -6.26 5.76
CA ARG A 64 20.93 -7.59 6.04
C ARG A 64 22.39 -7.66 5.64
N ILE A 65 22.75 -7.14 4.46
CA ILE A 65 24.16 -7.07 4.02
C ILE A 65 24.96 -6.18 4.96
N ALA A 66 24.44 -4.99 5.33
CA ALA A 66 25.10 -4.04 6.20
C ALA A 66 25.37 -4.59 7.62
N GLN A 67 24.51 -5.50 8.11
CA GLN A 67 24.57 -6.11 9.44
C GLN A 67 25.29 -7.48 9.44
N SER A 68 25.60 -8.04 8.25
CA SER A 68 26.25 -9.34 8.13
C SER A 68 27.57 -9.40 8.90
N LYS A 69 27.79 -10.47 9.66
CA LYS A 69 29.02 -10.74 10.40
C LYS A 69 30.09 -11.46 9.57
N ASP A 70 29.76 -11.84 8.34
CA ASP A 70 30.67 -12.53 7.44
C ASP A 70 31.85 -11.62 7.03
N LYS A 71 33.07 -12.05 7.33
CA LYS A 71 34.29 -11.29 7.04
C LYS A 71 34.56 -11.14 5.55
N THR A 72 34.06 -12.06 4.72
CA THR A 72 34.23 -12.02 3.25
C THR A 72 33.45 -10.87 2.63
N LEU A 73 32.36 -10.43 3.26
CA LEU A 73 31.46 -9.37 2.79
C LEU A 73 31.83 -7.96 3.28
N LYS A 74 33.07 -7.71 3.75
CA LYS A 74 33.47 -6.41 4.30
C LYS A 74 33.21 -5.27 3.33
N ASN A 75 33.60 -5.41 2.08
CA ASN A 75 33.42 -4.37 1.04
C ASN A 75 31.96 -4.14 0.73
N ASP A 76 31.16 -5.22 0.66
CA ASP A 76 29.73 -5.13 0.39
C ASP A 76 28.98 -4.48 1.55
N ARG A 77 29.36 -4.74 2.80
CA ARG A 77 28.84 -4.04 3.99
C ARG A 77 29.04 -2.54 3.92
N GLU A 78 30.28 -2.10 3.64
CA GLU A 78 30.59 -0.66 3.56
C GLU A 78 29.87 0.02 2.38
N ARG A 79 29.72 -0.71 1.28
CA ARG A 79 28.91 -0.26 0.15
C ARG A 79 27.43 -0.12 0.52
N ALA A 80 26.84 -1.16 1.13
CA ALA A 80 25.43 -1.16 1.56
C ALA A 80 25.14 -0.01 2.53
N LYS A 81 26.01 0.22 3.55
CA LYS A 81 25.86 1.33 4.50
C LYS A 81 25.87 2.70 3.80
N ARG A 82 26.78 2.90 2.84
CA ARG A 82 26.82 4.16 2.07
C ARG A 82 25.55 4.34 1.24
N THR A 83 25.14 3.30 0.51
CA THR A 83 23.92 3.33 -0.30
C THR A 83 22.68 3.63 0.55
N ILE A 84 22.54 3.01 1.72
CA ILE A 84 21.42 3.30 2.65
C ILE A 84 21.44 4.76 3.11
N LYS A 85 22.63 5.29 3.47
CA LYS A 85 22.77 6.70 3.87
C LYS A 85 22.35 7.65 2.76
N ASP A 86 22.78 7.39 1.52
CA ASP A 86 22.45 8.23 0.37
C ASP A 86 20.96 8.16 0.03
N ILE A 87 20.35 6.97 0.11
CA ILE A 87 18.91 6.77 -0.06
C ILE A 87 18.12 7.54 1.01
N ASN A 88 18.51 7.46 2.28
CA ASN A 88 17.83 8.17 3.36
C ASN A 88 17.93 9.69 3.20
N HIS A 89 19.06 10.19 2.72
CA HIS A 89 19.22 11.60 2.38
C HIS A 89 18.27 12.04 1.25
N LEU A 90 18.24 11.32 0.14
CA LEU A 90 17.32 11.60 -0.97
C LEU A 90 15.85 11.51 -0.53
N ASN A 91 15.52 10.48 0.26
CA ASN A 91 14.17 10.32 0.78
C ASN A 91 13.73 11.51 1.66
N SER A 92 14.64 12.04 2.48
CA SER A 92 14.36 13.24 3.29
C SER A 92 14.11 14.49 2.42
N CYS A 93 14.84 14.65 1.31
CA CYS A 93 14.61 15.74 0.38
C CYS A 93 13.25 15.60 -0.32
N TYR A 94 12.97 14.43 -0.87
CA TYR A 94 11.73 14.17 -1.60
C TYR A 94 10.48 14.16 -0.72
N ASN A 95 10.62 13.84 0.57
CA ASN A 95 9.49 13.98 1.51
C ASN A 95 9.02 15.43 1.63
N LYS A 96 9.93 16.41 1.64
CA LYS A 96 9.54 17.83 1.69
C LYS A 96 8.80 18.27 0.44
N GLU A 97 9.25 17.81 -0.73
CA GLU A 97 8.56 18.06 -2.00
C GLU A 97 7.18 17.40 -2.00
N PHE A 98 7.10 16.16 -1.52
CA PHE A 98 5.85 15.41 -1.40
C PHE A 98 4.84 16.12 -0.50
N GLU A 99 5.22 16.54 0.69
CA GLU A 99 4.34 17.27 1.63
C GLU A 99 3.83 18.58 1.03
N LYS A 100 4.71 19.31 0.35
CA LYS A 100 4.32 20.51 -0.39
C LYS A 100 3.31 20.21 -1.50
N ALA A 101 3.53 19.15 -2.28
CA ALA A 101 2.62 18.74 -3.33
C ALA A 101 1.26 18.29 -2.78
N VAL A 102 1.22 17.59 -1.65
CA VAL A 102 -0.03 17.23 -0.95
C VAL A 102 -0.79 18.48 -0.55
N GLN A 103 -0.13 19.47 0.04
CA GLN A 103 -0.76 20.71 0.44
C GLN A 103 -1.34 21.47 -0.76
N GLU A 104 -0.55 21.68 -1.81
CA GLU A 104 -0.99 22.38 -3.02
C GLU A 104 -2.18 21.69 -3.71
N ILE A 105 -2.16 20.36 -3.79
CA ILE A 105 -3.26 19.57 -4.37
C ILE A 105 -4.52 19.68 -3.51
N THR A 106 -4.37 19.66 -2.19
CA THR A 106 -5.52 19.81 -1.26
C THR A 106 -6.16 21.19 -1.37
N GLU A 107 -5.34 22.25 -1.46
CA GLU A 107 -5.83 23.61 -1.67
C GLU A 107 -6.55 23.77 -3.02
N GLU A 108 -6.02 23.15 -4.07
CA GLU A 108 -6.66 23.15 -5.40
C GLU A 108 -7.98 22.37 -5.39
N LEU A 109 -8.06 21.23 -4.69
CA LEU A 109 -9.32 20.49 -4.52
C LEU A 109 -10.39 21.34 -3.83
N GLU A 110 -10.01 22.07 -2.79
CA GLU A 110 -10.95 22.97 -2.09
C GLU A 110 -11.49 24.06 -3.00
N GLN A 111 -10.64 24.68 -3.83
CA GLN A 111 -11.06 25.67 -4.84
C GLN A 111 -12.01 25.07 -5.88
N LYS A 112 -11.86 23.76 -6.16
CA LYS A 112 -12.71 23.02 -7.10
C LYS A 112 -13.94 22.37 -6.44
N GLY A 113 -14.23 22.69 -5.18
CA GLY A 113 -15.44 22.26 -4.47
C GLY A 113 -15.34 20.89 -3.80
N ILE A 114 -14.14 20.38 -3.53
CA ILE A 114 -13.90 19.20 -2.70
C ILE A 114 -13.02 19.60 -1.52
N ARG A 115 -13.57 19.56 -0.31
CA ARG A 115 -12.89 20.01 0.90
C ARG A 115 -12.57 18.82 1.82
N LEU A 116 -11.31 18.75 2.29
CA LEU A 116 -10.91 17.85 3.34
C LEU A 116 -11.06 18.55 4.69
N LEU A 117 -11.76 17.90 5.63
CA LEU A 117 -11.95 18.42 7.00
C LEU A 117 -11.18 17.57 8.01
N HIS A 118 -10.77 18.24 9.08
CA HIS A 118 -10.28 17.63 10.31
C HIS A 118 -11.38 17.58 11.38
N GLU A 119 -11.19 16.79 12.43
CA GLU A 119 -12.15 16.57 13.52
C GLU A 119 -12.59 17.86 14.24
N ASN A 120 -11.77 18.91 14.19
CA ASN A 120 -12.05 20.19 14.85
C ASN A 120 -12.86 21.19 13.98
N GLN A 121 -13.20 20.83 12.73
CA GLN A 121 -13.81 21.72 11.75
C GLN A 121 -15.26 21.34 11.42
N LEU A 122 -15.83 20.40 12.16
CA LEU A 122 -17.15 19.84 11.89
C LEU A 122 -18.28 20.74 12.33
N ASN A 123 -19.29 20.92 11.48
CA ASN A 123 -20.57 21.47 11.87
C ASN A 123 -21.46 20.41 12.56
N ASP A 124 -22.63 20.83 13.08
CA ASP A 124 -23.45 19.93 13.91
C ASP A 124 -24.06 18.77 13.09
N GLU A 125 -24.46 19.00 11.83
CA GLU A 125 -24.97 17.96 10.95
C GLU A 125 -23.88 16.88 10.67
N GLN A 126 -22.64 17.30 10.47
CA GLN A 126 -21.50 16.42 10.25
C GLN A 126 -21.13 15.64 11.52
N LYS A 127 -21.22 16.28 12.70
CA LYS A 127 -21.04 15.59 13.99
C LYS A 127 -22.07 14.49 14.20
N ASP A 128 -23.35 14.79 13.94
CA ASP A 128 -24.44 13.81 14.03
C ASP A 128 -24.27 12.67 13.03
N PHE A 129 -23.81 12.99 11.82
CA PHE A 129 -23.47 11.96 10.82
C PHE A 129 -22.37 11.05 11.32
N ILE A 130 -21.26 11.59 11.84
CA ILE A 130 -20.12 10.80 12.34
C ILE A 130 -20.52 9.94 13.53
N GLN A 131 -21.35 10.42 14.44
CA GLN A 131 -21.84 9.62 15.56
C GLN A 131 -22.65 8.40 15.07
N ARG A 132 -23.55 8.59 14.12
CA ARG A 132 -24.29 7.47 13.49
C ARG A 132 -23.35 6.53 12.74
N PHE A 133 -22.43 7.05 11.96
CA PHE A 133 -21.42 6.28 11.24
C PHE A 133 -20.56 5.43 12.18
N TYR A 134 -20.18 6.00 13.34
CA TYR A 134 -19.47 5.25 14.38
C TYR A 134 -20.29 4.04 14.86
N LEU A 135 -21.54 4.27 15.25
CA LEU A 135 -22.40 3.20 15.76
C LEU A 135 -22.65 2.10 14.73
N GLU A 136 -22.80 2.45 13.46
CA GLU A 136 -23.16 1.53 12.40
C GLU A 136 -21.95 0.81 11.78
N LYS A 137 -20.78 1.44 11.71
CA LYS A 137 -19.65 0.97 10.94
C LYS A 137 -18.36 0.75 11.73
N LEU A 138 -18.10 1.60 12.75
CA LEU A 138 -16.83 1.59 13.49
C LEU A 138 -16.92 0.89 14.82
N ASN A 139 -18.09 0.84 15.42
CA ASN A 139 -18.29 0.18 16.70
C ASN A 139 -17.95 -1.32 16.61
N GLY A 140 -17.00 -1.76 17.43
CA GLY A 140 -16.45 -3.12 17.38
C GLY A 140 -15.24 -3.33 16.47
N SER A 141 -14.99 -2.40 15.50
CA SER A 141 -13.78 -2.45 14.64
C SER A 141 -12.65 -1.55 15.16
N THR A 142 -12.93 -0.65 16.11
CA THR A 142 -11.98 0.30 16.70
C THR A 142 -11.68 -0.02 18.17
N ASN A 143 -11.22 -1.25 18.44
CA ASN A 143 -10.95 -1.69 19.80
C ASN A 143 -9.60 -1.19 20.30
N PRO A 144 -9.55 -0.33 21.36
CA PRO A 144 -8.29 0.14 21.91
C PRO A 144 -7.61 -0.96 22.73
N ILE A 145 -6.30 -1.08 22.55
CA ILE A 145 -5.46 -1.97 23.32
C ILE A 145 -4.51 -1.12 24.16
N TRP A 146 -4.51 -1.30 25.48
CA TRP A 146 -3.61 -0.57 26.37
C TRP A 146 -2.16 -0.94 26.06
N LEU A 147 -1.32 0.06 25.85
CA LEU A 147 0.10 -0.14 25.52
C LEU A 147 0.85 -0.89 26.62
N SER A 148 0.42 -0.75 27.88
CA SER A 148 0.95 -1.50 29.02
C SER A 148 0.70 -3.01 28.96
N GLN A 149 -0.35 -3.45 28.23
CA GLN A 149 -0.72 -4.86 28.08
C GLN A 149 -0.09 -5.51 26.85
N ILE A 150 0.44 -4.71 25.93
CA ILE A 150 1.09 -5.22 24.72
C ILE A 150 2.51 -5.63 25.06
N LYS A 151 2.85 -6.91 24.85
CA LYS A 151 4.23 -7.38 24.96
C LYS A 151 5.04 -6.99 23.75
N GLU A 152 4.47 -7.18 22.56
CA GLU A 152 5.11 -6.91 21.29
C GLU A 152 4.07 -6.51 20.24
N ILE A 153 4.22 -5.33 19.63
CA ILE A 153 3.29 -4.85 18.61
C ILE A 153 3.48 -5.62 17.31
N GLY A 154 4.70 -6.01 16.98
CA GLY A 154 5.06 -6.69 15.73
C GLY A 154 4.32 -8.00 15.48
N ALA A 155 3.89 -8.71 16.52
CA ALA A 155 3.18 -9.99 16.38
C ALA A 155 1.71 -9.82 15.99
N THR A 156 1.10 -8.64 16.23
CA THR A 156 -0.35 -8.44 16.16
C THR A 156 -0.85 -7.78 14.86
N ALA A 157 0.04 -7.26 14.02
CA ALA A 157 -0.40 -6.46 12.88
C ALA A 157 0.43 -6.69 11.61
N ASP A 158 -0.28 -6.89 10.50
CA ASP A 158 0.26 -6.80 9.14
C ASP A 158 0.24 -5.33 8.69
N ASP A 159 1.42 -4.74 8.44
CA ASP A 159 1.60 -3.46 7.70
C ASP A 159 0.46 -2.42 7.87
N GLY A 160 -0.10 -2.33 9.07
CA GLY A 160 -1.24 -1.47 9.37
C GLY A 160 -0.82 -0.08 9.79
N ILE A 161 -1.77 0.83 9.70
CA ILE A 161 -1.71 2.13 10.33
C ILE A 161 -2.30 2.00 11.72
N PHE A 162 -1.69 2.69 12.67
CA PHE A 162 -2.16 2.75 14.05
C PHE A 162 -2.38 4.19 14.47
N LEU A 163 -3.37 4.40 15.31
CA LEU A 163 -3.45 5.58 16.14
C LEU A 163 -2.89 5.25 17.54
N ALA A 164 -1.85 5.96 17.92
CA ALA A 164 -1.32 5.98 19.27
C ALA A 164 -2.04 7.05 20.06
N ILE A 165 -2.72 6.65 21.11
CA ILE A 165 -3.62 7.50 21.88
C ILE A 165 -2.99 7.75 23.24
N LYS A 166 -2.94 9.03 23.61
CA LYS A 166 -2.62 9.49 24.94
C LYS A 166 -3.93 9.93 25.59
N ARG A 167 -4.40 9.14 26.55
CA ARG A 167 -5.58 9.43 27.37
C ARG A 167 -5.13 10.08 28.68
N MET A 168 -5.70 11.24 28.98
CA MET A 168 -5.43 12.00 30.19
C MET A 168 -6.70 12.12 31.03
N GLU A 169 -6.73 11.46 32.17
CA GLU A 169 -7.86 11.44 33.10
C GLU A 169 -7.63 12.46 34.23
N TRP A 170 -8.51 13.45 34.30
CA TRP A 170 -8.47 14.50 35.30
C TRP A 170 -9.23 14.07 36.56
N ILE A 171 -8.46 13.72 37.61
CA ILE A 171 -9.02 13.26 38.90
C ILE A 171 -9.11 14.47 39.82
N GLU A 172 -10.29 14.65 40.41
CA GLU A 172 -10.53 15.73 41.36
C GLU A 172 -9.51 15.74 42.49
N GLY A 173 -8.96 16.90 42.84
CA GLY A 173 -7.91 17.06 43.86
C GLY A 173 -6.49 16.73 43.41
N LYS A 174 -6.24 16.27 42.19
CA LYS A 174 -4.87 16.05 41.67
C LYS A 174 -4.44 17.19 40.75
N LYS A 175 -3.17 17.64 40.91
CA LYS A 175 -2.56 18.69 40.08
C LYS A 175 -2.19 18.25 38.66
N LYS A 176 -2.09 16.95 38.41
CA LYS A 176 -1.74 16.39 37.09
C LYS A 176 -2.72 15.26 36.75
N PRO A 177 -3.05 15.12 35.48
CA PRO A 177 -3.90 14.02 35.04
C PRO A 177 -3.14 12.68 35.17
N LYS A 178 -3.90 11.61 35.37
CA LYS A 178 -3.40 10.26 35.15
C LYS A 178 -3.31 10.04 33.63
N THR A 179 -2.14 9.64 33.14
CA THR A 179 -1.89 9.42 31.73
C THR A 179 -1.76 7.94 31.46
N ASP A 180 -2.56 7.46 30.53
CA ASP A 180 -2.51 6.11 29.98
C ASP A 180 -2.33 6.17 28.46
N TYR A 181 -1.71 5.14 27.89
CA TYR A 181 -1.47 5.05 26.44
C TYR A 181 -2.18 3.83 25.85
N ALA A 182 -2.81 4.00 24.69
CA ALA A 182 -3.48 2.92 23.97
C ALA A 182 -3.14 2.95 22.49
N LEU A 183 -3.36 1.84 21.80
CA LEU A 183 -3.27 1.72 20.35
C LEU A 183 -4.63 1.32 19.79
N ILE A 184 -5.00 1.93 18.66
CA ILE A 184 -6.11 1.48 17.82
C ILE A 184 -5.53 1.15 16.45
N ALA A 185 -5.74 -0.08 15.98
CA ALA A 185 -5.45 -0.46 14.59
C ALA A 185 -6.50 0.17 13.68
N MET A 186 -6.07 0.78 12.57
CA MET A 186 -6.97 1.40 11.61
C MET A 186 -7.76 0.34 10.82
N PRO A 187 -9.10 0.36 10.81
CA PRO A 187 -9.93 -0.59 10.06
C PRO A 187 -10.11 -0.18 8.59
N ASP A 188 -9.03 0.30 7.95
CA ASP A 188 -9.03 0.83 6.58
C ASP A 188 -9.39 -0.20 5.51
N LYS A 189 -9.08 -1.48 5.75
CA LYS A 189 -9.40 -2.58 4.83
C LYS A 189 -10.90 -2.89 4.74
N GLU A 190 -11.64 -2.64 5.80
CA GLU A 190 -13.07 -2.93 5.91
C GLU A 190 -13.92 -1.73 5.50
N ILE A 191 -13.51 -0.53 5.88
CA ILE A 191 -14.31 0.70 5.80
C ILE A 191 -13.81 1.61 4.68
N GLY A 192 -12.53 1.50 4.31
CA GLY A 192 -11.84 2.45 3.46
C GLY A 192 -11.22 3.60 4.25
N ARG A 193 -10.38 4.38 3.57
CA ARG A 193 -9.57 5.42 4.21
C ARG A 193 -10.28 6.77 4.29
N PHE A 194 -11.28 6.98 3.45
CA PHE A 194 -11.97 8.26 3.29
C PHE A 194 -13.44 8.11 3.58
N VAL A 195 -13.98 9.02 4.39
CA VAL A 195 -15.39 9.10 4.71
C VAL A 195 -15.96 10.36 4.09
N ARG A 196 -17.02 10.21 3.29
CA ARG A 196 -17.73 11.33 2.70
C ARG A 196 -18.82 11.78 3.67
N LEU A 197 -18.76 13.04 4.06
CA LEU A 197 -19.67 13.68 4.99
C LEU A 197 -20.80 14.43 4.24
N PRO A 198 -21.87 14.87 4.93
CA PRO A 198 -22.84 15.80 4.39
C PRO A 198 -22.15 17.05 3.84
N LYS A 199 -22.66 17.53 2.70
CA LYS A 199 -22.13 18.73 2.04
C LYS A 199 -22.25 19.96 2.95
N SER A 200 -21.31 20.87 2.79
CA SER A 200 -21.36 22.20 3.40
C SER A 200 -20.94 23.23 2.37
N ASP A 201 -21.66 24.35 2.29
CA ASP A 201 -21.39 25.43 1.33
C ASP A 201 -21.28 24.95 -0.12
N GLU A 202 -22.17 24.03 -0.52
CA GLU A 202 -22.19 23.34 -1.82
C GLU A 202 -20.93 22.52 -2.14
N LYS A 203 -19.98 22.40 -1.21
CA LYS A 203 -18.77 21.60 -1.36
C LYS A 203 -19.02 20.15 -0.95
N GLU A 204 -18.37 19.24 -1.66
CA GLU A 204 -18.20 17.84 -1.24
C GLU A 204 -17.21 17.80 -0.09
N ILE A 205 -17.61 17.16 1.01
CA ILE A 205 -16.79 17.09 2.22
C ILE A 205 -16.26 15.68 2.40
N ILE A 206 -14.95 15.58 2.53
CA ILE A 206 -14.23 14.32 2.74
C ILE A 206 -13.42 14.44 4.03
N MET A 207 -13.37 13.37 4.77
CA MET A 207 -12.58 13.27 5.99
C MET A 207 -11.78 11.97 6.00
N PHE A 208 -10.52 12.02 6.48
CA PHE A 208 -9.77 10.81 6.72
C PHE A 208 -10.40 10.00 7.85
N LEU A 209 -10.39 8.69 7.71
CA LEU A 209 -10.90 7.78 8.75
C LEU A 209 -10.18 7.99 10.10
N ASP A 210 -8.90 8.40 10.06
CA ASP A 210 -8.12 8.80 11.23
C ASP A 210 -8.80 9.88 12.05
N ASP A 211 -9.28 10.92 11.38
CA ASP A 211 -9.92 12.08 12.04
C ASP A 211 -11.34 11.72 12.49
N VAL A 212 -12.04 10.86 11.75
CA VAL A 212 -13.31 10.29 12.22
C VAL A 212 -13.11 9.55 13.53
N ILE A 213 -12.07 8.72 13.62
CA ILE A 213 -11.76 7.98 14.86
C ILE A 213 -11.29 8.95 15.96
N ARG A 214 -10.49 9.98 15.64
CA ARG A 214 -10.10 11.02 16.62
C ARG A 214 -11.32 11.70 17.22
N TYR A 215 -12.30 12.06 16.40
CA TYR A 215 -13.56 12.63 16.90
C TYR A 215 -14.32 11.65 17.79
N CYS A 216 -14.30 10.37 17.48
CA CYS A 216 -15.02 9.33 18.20
C CYS A 216 -14.33 8.81 19.48
N LEU A 217 -13.12 9.28 19.82
CA LEU A 217 -12.38 8.78 20.98
C LEU A 217 -13.18 8.80 22.31
N PRO A 218 -13.97 9.85 22.61
CA PRO A 218 -14.83 9.85 23.81
C PRO A 218 -15.89 8.72 23.79
N MET A 219 -16.34 8.31 22.60
CA MET A 219 -17.31 7.22 22.43
C MET A 219 -16.63 5.86 22.47
N ILE A 220 -15.39 5.76 22.01
CA ILE A 220 -14.58 4.51 22.02
C ILE A 220 -14.17 4.16 23.46
N PHE A 221 -13.77 5.15 24.25
CA PHE A 221 -13.37 4.98 25.64
C PHE A 221 -14.54 5.18 26.60
N VAL A 222 -15.59 4.40 26.42
CA VAL A 222 -16.82 4.46 27.26
C VAL A 222 -16.50 4.30 28.73
N GLY A 223 -17.20 5.04 29.59
CA GLY A 223 -17.04 4.97 31.04
C GLY A 223 -15.81 5.68 31.59
N SER A 224 -15.06 6.36 30.74
CA SER A 224 -13.97 7.23 31.17
C SER A 224 -14.55 8.54 31.72
N GLY A 225 -14.20 8.92 32.95
CA GLY A 225 -14.61 10.16 33.57
C GLY A 225 -14.20 11.41 32.80
N ASN A 226 -13.79 12.49 33.46
CA ASN A 226 -13.30 13.70 32.80
C ASN A 226 -11.93 13.43 32.10
N CYS A 227 -11.97 12.97 30.85
CA CYS A 227 -10.80 12.61 30.06
C CYS A 227 -10.63 13.50 28.83
N THR A 228 -9.39 13.82 28.53
CA THR A 228 -8.96 14.39 27.25
C THR A 228 -8.09 13.41 26.48
N TYR A 229 -8.10 13.51 25.15
CA TYR A 229 -7.45 12.57 24.25
C TYR A 229 -6.58 13.33 23.25
N GLU A 230 -5.37 12.80 23.02
CA GLU A 230 -4.52 13.14 21.90
C GLU A 230 -4.27 11.87 21.11
N ALA A 231 -4.28 11.93 19.77
CA ALA A 231 -4.08 10.75 18.93
C ALA A 231 -3.16 11.07 17.76
N TYR A 232 -2.15 10.24 17.58
CA TYR A 232 -1.07 10.39 16.62
C TYR A 232 -0.98 9.16 15.74
N SER A 233 -0.87 9.35 14.43
CA SER A 233 -0.73 8.22 13.53
C SER A 233 0.70 7.73 13.47
N PHE A 234 0.86 6.43 13.39
CA PHE A 234 2.14 5.82 13.02
C PHE A 234 1.93 4.57 12.18
N LYS A 235 2.95 4.25 11.42
CA LYS A 235 3.00 3.06 10.58
C LYS A 235 4.36 2.41 10.74
N PHE A 236 4.39 1.08 10.80
CA PHE A 236 5.64 0.35 10.65
C PHE A 236 5.57 -0.61 9.46
N THR A 237 6.70 -0.80 8.82
CA THR A 237 6.85 -1.69 7.67
C THR A 237 7.75 -2.85 8.08
N LYS A 238 7.31 -4.07 7.81
CA LYS A 238 8.07 -5.30 8.07
C LYS A 238 8.89 -5.73 6.87
N ASP A 239 9.92 -6.53 7.10
CA ASP A 239 10.64 -7.23 6.04
C ASP A 239 9.67 -8.15 5.29
N ALA A 240 9.59 -7.98 3.98
CA ALA A 240 8.73 -8.79 3.12
C ALA A 240 9.50 -9.82 2.29
N GLU A 241 10.82 -9.88 2.42
CA GLU A 241 11.60 -10.91 1.73
C GLU A 241 11.37 -12.28 2.37
N MET A 242 11.08 -13.26 1.53
CA MET A 242 10.93 -14.65 1.96
C MET A 242 12.30 -15.31 2.02
N GLU A 243 12.72 -15.73 3.20
CA GLU A 243 13.80 -16.70 3.31
C GLU A 243 13.23 -18.07 2.91
N MET A 244 13.69 -18.60 1.80
CA MET A 244 13.38 -19.98 1.42
C MET A 244 14.23 -20.92 2.25
N ASP A 245 13.58 -21.70 3.09
CA ASP A 245 14.21 -22.74 3.88
C ASP A 245 14.93 -23.75 2.96
N ASN A 246 16.19 -24.01 3.25
CA ASN A 246 17.02 -25.00 2.51
C ASN A 246 16.68 -26.46 2.84
N ASP A 247 15.58 -26.70 3.56
CA ASP A 247 15.11 -28.05 3.84
C ASP A 247 14.81 -28.82 2.55
N LEU A 248 15.64 -29.81 2.25
CA LEU A 248 15.51 -30.64 1.05
C LEU A 248 14.31 -31.60 1.08
N GLY A 249 13.65 -31.74 2.24
CA GLY A 249 12.55 -32.67 2.44
C GLY A 249 11.16 -32.14 2.11
N SER A 250 10.97 -30.84 1.94
CA SER A 250 9.67 -30.23 1.69
C SER A 250 9.51 -29.76 0.25
N GLY A 251 8.33 -29.97 -0.35
CA GLY A 251 8.02 -29.52 -1.71
C GLY A 251 8.03 -27.98 -1.84
N VAL A 252 8.32 -27.47 -3.06
CA VAL A 252 8.44 -26.02 -3.35
C VAL A 252 7.19 -25.25 -2.90
N MET A 253 5.98 -25.76 -3.14
CA MET A 253 4.73 -25.13 -2.70
C MET A 253 4.65 -24.95 -1.18
N GLN A 254 5.09 -25.98 -0.42
CA GLN A 254 5.09 -25.90 1.04
C GLN A 254 6.12 -24.90 1.55
N LYS A 255 7.28 -24.79 0.90
CA LYS A 255 8.31 -23.79 1.21
C LYS A 255 7.80 -22.38 0.97
N VAL A 256 7.18 -22.14 -0.18
CA VAL A 256 6.58 -20.82 -0.49
C VAL A 256 5.46 -20.50 0.48
N ALA A 257 4.57 -21.45 0.81
CA ALA A 257 3.50 -21.23 1.79
C ALA A 257 4.04 -20.91 3.20
N ARG A 258 5.11 -21.58 3.66
CA ARG A 258 5.80 -21.26 4.93
C ARG A 258 6.45 -19.87 4.84
N GLY A 259 7.13 -19.54 3.75
CA GLY A 259 7.72 -18.23 3.52
C GLY A 259 6.68 -17.09 3.55
N VAL A 260 5.50 -17.29 2.94
CA VAL A 260 4.37 -16.33 3.04
C VAL A 260 3.90 -16.17 4.49
N LYS A 261 3.84 -17.27 5.26
CA LYS A 261 3.46 -17.21 6.67
C LYS A 261 4.52 -16.54 7.55
N SER A 262 5.82 -16.80 7.32
CA SER A 262 6.92 -16.17 8.06
C SER A 262 7.04 -14.68 7.77
N ARG A 263 6.66 -14.21 6.57
CA ARG A 263 6.59 -12.79 6.23
C ARG A 263 5.68 -12.00 7.18
N LYS A 264 4.60 -12.61 7.68
CA LYS A 264 3.67 -11.97 8.63
C LYS A 264 4.31 -11.73 10.01
N SER A 265 5.34 -12.49 10.37
CA SER A 265 6.11 -12.34 11.61
C SER A 265 7.45 -11.61 11.42
N GLY A 266 7.70 -10.99 10.25
CA GLY A 266 8.93 -10.27 9.94
C GLY A 266 9.23 -9.14 10.91
N GLU A 267 10.52 -8.85 11.12
CA GLU A 267 10.96 -7.75 11.98
C GLU A 267 10.60 -6.38 11.36
N PRO A 268 10.22 -5.38 12.16
CA PRO A 268 10.02 -4.02 11.69
C PRO A 268 11.32 -3.45 11.12
N ILE A 269 11.28 -2.94 9.90
CA ILE A 269 12.45 -2.35 9.21
C ILE A 269 12.34 -0.82 9.07
N ARG A 270 11.15 -0.27 9.21
CA ARG A 270 10.89 1.17 9.12
C ARG A 270 9.69 1.54 9.97
N VAL A 271 9.79 2.64 10.69
CA VAL A 271 8.67 3.28 11.39
C VAL A 271 8.53 4.70 10.87
N ILE A 272 7.33 5.09 10.51
CA ILE A 272 6.96 6.47 10.18
C ILE A 272 5.93 6.89 11.22
N TYR A 273 6.10 8.06 11.81
CA TYR A 273 5.23 8.57 12.86
C TYR A 273 4.91 10.05 12.64
N ASP A 274 3.78 10.48 13.16
CA ASP A 274 3.37 11.89 13.20
C ASP A 274 4.40 12.70 14.00
N ASP A 275 5.02 13.70 13.39
CA ASP A 275 6.10 14.52 13.99
C ASP A 275 5.66 15.31 15.23
N SER A 276 4.34 15.54 15.36
CA SER A 276 3.73 16.16 16.56
C SER A 276 3.61 15.20 17.75
N MET A 277 3.90 13.88 17.55
CA MET A 277 3.78 12.87 18.60
C MET A 277 4.74 13.17 19.77
N PRO A 278 4.26 13.16 21.03
CA PRO A 278 5.12 13.37 22.21
C PRO A 278 6.22 12.31 22.30
N LYS A 279 7.43 12.76 22.69
CA LYS A 279 8.62 11.90 22.76
C LYS A 279 8.49 10.73 23.73
N ASP A 280 7.73 10.90 24.82
CA ASP A 280 7.43 9.84 25.78
C ASP A 280 6.59 8.73 25.15
N LEU A 281 5.52 9.10 24.42
CA LEU A 281 4.70 8.14 23.70
C LEU A 281 5.49 7.40 22.61
N LEU A 282 6.27 8.13 21.80
CA LEU A 282 7.15 7.53 20.79
C LEU A 282 8.11 6.51 21.40
N LYS A 283 8.75 6.86 22.52
CA LYS A 283 9.67 5.96 23.24
C LYS A 283 8.97 4.67 23.69
N HIS A 284 7.75 4.77 24.21
CA HIS A 284 6.96 3.60 24.60
C HIS A 284 6.63 2.70 23.42
N ILE A 285 6.26 3.27 22.27
CA ILE A 285 5.97 2.53 21.05
C ILE A 285 7.24 1.82 20.55
N MET A 286 8.37 2.51 20.46
CA MET A 286 9.65 1.95 19.99
C MET A 286 10.09 0.78 20.86
N SER A 287 9.97 0.91 22.19
CA SER A 287 10.26 -0.17 23.13
C SER A 287 9.38 -1.42 22.89
N ARG A 288 8.11 -1.26 22.45
CA ARG A 288 7.20 -2.37 22.16
C ARG A 288 7.36 -2.95 20.76
N LEU A 289 8.03 -2.23 19.87
CA LEU A 289 8.40 -2.71 18.53
C LEU A 289 9.76 -3.41 18.51
N ASN A 290 10.50 -3.41 19.63
CA ASN A 290 11.88 -3.90 19.74
C ASN A 290 12.83 -3.23 18.73
N ILE A 291 12.63 -1.94 18.44
CA ILE A 291 13.45 -1.18 17.51
C ILE A 291 14.50 -0.40 18.30
N ASP A 292 15.76 -0.81 18.16
CA ASP A 292 16.89 -0.19 18.85
C ASP A 292 17.65 0.82 17.96
N THR A 293 17.44 0.82 16.65
CA THR A 293 18.22 1.63 15.71
C THR A 293 17.45 2.86 15.23
N LEU A 294 18.04 4.05 15.41
CA LEU A 294 17.48 5.34 15.00
C LEU A 294 17.34 5.49 13.47
N ASP A 295 18.09 4.72 12.70
CA ASP A 295 18.17 4.85 11.24
C ASP A 295 16.89 4.40 10.48
N THR A 296 15.99 3.71 11.18
CA THR A 296 14.74 3.20 10.61
C THR A 296 13.50 4.01 11.04
N ILE A 297 13.70 5.05 11.85
CA ILE A 297 12.61 5.88 12.39
C ILE A 297 12.57 7.20 11.63
N VAL A 298 11.46 7.49 10.98
CA VAL A 298 11.27 8.69 10.15
C VAL A 298 10.07 9.48 10.67
N SER A 299 10.26 10.78 10.89
CA SER A 299 9.15 11.69 11.14
C SER A 299 8.39 11.93 9.84
N GLY A 300 7.08 11.99 9.91
CA GLY A 300 6.17 12.26 8.80
C GLY A 300 5.06 13.21 9.22
N GLY A 301 4.14 13.50 8.33
CA GLY A 301 2.98 14.32 8.62
C GLY A 301 1.92 13.62 9.48
N ARG A 302 0.78 14.29 9.64
CA ARG A 302 -0.36 13.83 10.41
C ARG A 302 -0.95 12.50 9.94
N TYR A 303 -0.93 12.24 8.63
CA TYR A 303 -1.46 11.02 8.02
C TYR A 303 -0.33 10.14 7.51
N GLN A 304 -0.51 8.85 7.70
CA GLN A 304 0.41 7.83 7.19
C GLN A 304 -0.23 7.04 6.05
N ASN A 305 0.59 6.29 5.31
CA ASN A 305 0.13 5.40 4.25
C ASN A 305 -0.54 6.11 3.06
N HIS A 306 0.13 7.12 2.53
CA HIS A 306 -0.40 7.95 1.43
C HIS A 306 -0.71 7.16 0.14
N LYS A 307 -0.36 5.87 0.02
CA LYS A 307 -0.84 5.01 -1.07
C LYS A 307 -2.37 4.98 -1.16
N ASP A 308 -3.06 5.24 -0.05
CA ASP A 308 -4.52 5.27 -0.01
C ASP A 308 -5.11 6.43 -0.82
N LEU A 309 -4.31 7.46 -1.15
CA LEU A 309 -4.70 8.54 -2.06
C LEU A 309 -5.08 8.04 -3.47
N MET A 310 -4.62 6.84 -3.88
CA MET A 310 -5.10 6.21 -5.11
C MET A 310 -6.60 5.85 -5.08
N ALA A 311 -7.17 5.73 -3.90
CA ALA A 311 -8.60 5.46 -3.68
C ALA A 311 -9.37 6.69 -3.21
N PHE A 312 -8.80 7.90 -3.41
CA PHE A 312 -9.47 9.14 -3.04
C PHE A 312 -10.81 9.29 -3.76
N PRO A 313 -11.91 9.63 -3.07
CA PRO A 313 -13.24 9.74 -3.68
C PRO A 313 -13.29 10.83 -4.75
N ASP A 314 -13.78 10.49 -5.94
CA ASP A 314 -13.93 11.46 -7.03
C ASP A 314 -15.20 12.31 -6.94
N CYS A 315 -16.13 11.96 -6.06
CA CYS A 315 -17.39 12.65 -5.83
C CYS A 315 -18.22 12.88 -7.12
N GLY A 316 -17.99 12.07 -8.15
CA GLY A 316 -18.63 12.22 -9.46
C GLY A 316 -18.04 13.33 -10.34
N ARG A 317 -16.90 13.92 -9.96
CA ARG A 317 -16.22 15.02 -10.65
C ARG A 317 -15.31 14.49 -11.79
N ASN A 318 -15.95 14.09 -12.89
CA ASN A 318 -15.24 13.62 -14.08
C ASN A 318 -14.38 14.71 -14.75
N ASP A 319 -14.67 15.98 -14.51
CA ASP A 319 -13.91 17.14 -14.97
C ASP A 319 -12.53 17.26 -14.28
N LEU A 320 -12.33 16.59 -13.14
CA LEU A 320 -11.08 16.58 -12.39
C LEU A 320 -10.21 15.35 -12.65
N LYS A 321 -10.55 14.56 -13.65
CA LYS A 321 -9.85 13.34 -14.07
C LYS A 321 -9.59 13.34 -15.57
N TYR A 322 -8.69 12.48 -16.01
CA TYR A 322 -8.59 12.16 -17.44
C TYR A 322 -9.87 11.49 -17.92
N PRO A 323 -10.28 11.75 -19.18
CA PRO A 323 -11.40 11.02 -19.78
C PRO A 323 -11.13 9.50 -19.70
N LYS A 324 -12.16 8.74 -19.29
CA LYS A 324 -12.03 7.30 -19.22
C LYS A 324 -11.79 6.73 -20.60
N TRP A 325 -10.64 6.11 -20.77
CA TRP A 325 -10.28 5.47 -22.00
C TRP A 325 -10.90 4.08 -22.10
N THR A 326 -11.56 3.79 -23.23
CA THR A 326 -12.17 2.48 -23.48
C THR A 326 -11.26 1.71 -24.46
N PRO A 327 -10.84 0.48 -24.12
CA PRO A 327 -10.04 -0.33 -25.03
C PRO A 327 -10.74 -0.55 -26.37
N ILE A 328 -9.97 -0.42 -27.44
CA ILE A 328 -10.47 -0.55 -28.82
C ILE A 328 -10.88 -2.01 -29.06
N LEU A 329 -12.08 -2.19 -29.56
CA LEU A 329 -12.55 -3.48 -30.06
C LEU A 329 -12.08 -3.68 -31.48
N LYS A 330 -11.50 -4.85 -31.81
CA LYS A 330 -11.16 -5.22 -33.20
C LYS A 330 -12.34 -5.90 -33.83
N PRO A 331 -13.02 -5.27 -34.84
CA PRO A 331 -14.23 -5.82 -35.43
C PRO A 331 -14.06 -7.24 -35.97
N GLU A 332 -12.88 -7.51 -36.55
CA GLU A 332 -12.55 -8.83 -37.12
C GLU A 332 -12.39 -9.94 -36.07
N LEU A 333 -12.28 -9.58 -34.77
CA LEU A 333 -12.26 -10.55 -33.67
C LEU A 333 -13.54 -10.53 -32.85
N GLU A 334 -14.18 -9.36 -32.71
CA GLU A 334 -15.36 -9.20 -31.85
C GLU A 334 -16.67 -9.54 -32.57
N LYS A 335 -16.76 -9.28 -33.89
CA LYS A 335 -17.97 -9.50 -34.69
C LYS A 335 -17.99 -10.86 -35.40
N THR A 336 -16.86 -11.61 -35.33
CA THR A 336 -16.84 -12.95 -35.95
C THR A 336 -17.68 -13.95 -35.19
N GLN A 337 -18.31 -14.90 -35.92
CA GLN A 337 -19.05 -15.97 -35.29
C GLN A 337 -18.13 -16.95 -34.56
N SER A 338 -16.98 -17.31 -35.19
CA SER A 338 -15.91 -18.10 -34.58
C SER A 338 -14.60 -17.31 -34.58
N ILE A 339 -13.99 -17.11 -33.38
CA ILE A 339 -12.70 -16.46 -33.29
C ILE A 339 -11.54 -17.39 -33.67
N LEU A 340 -11.73 -18.71 -33.49
CA LEU A 340 -10.74 -19.70 -33.90
C LEU A 340 -10.63 -19.75 -35.42
N ASP A 341 -11.75 -19.67 -36.16
CA ASP A 341 -11.73 -19.63 -37.61
C ASP A 341 -11.10 -18.34 -38.14
N ALA A 342 -11.38 -17.21 -37.48
CA ALA A 342 -10.74 -15.96 -37.85
C ALA A 342 -9.18 -16.01 -37.64
N ILE A 343 -8.70 -16.75 -36.66
CA ILE A 343 -7.27 -16.98 -36.43
C ILE A 343 -6.68 -17.95 -37.43
N ARG A 344 -7.41 -19.01 -37.83
CA ARG A 344 -6.98 -19.95 -38.89
C ARG A 344 -6.78 -19.26 -40.24
N GLN A 345 -7.61 -18.26 -40.53
CA GLN A 345 -7.56 -17.54 -41.81
C GLN A 345 -6.37 -16.59 -41.92
N LYS A 346 -5.96 -15.95 -40.76
CA LYS A 346 -4.93 -14.96 -40.75
C LYS A 346 -4.39 -14.75 -39.33
N ASP A 347 -3.09 -14.48 -39.21
CA ASP A 347 -2.46 -14.02 -37.96
C ASP A 347 -3.18 -12.79 -37.40
N ARG A 348 -3.43 -12.80 -36.09
CA ARG A 348 -4.14 -11.74 -35.40
C ARG A 348 -3.24 -11.18 -34.30
N PHE A 349 -3.13 -9.86 -34.27
CA PHE A 349 -2.34 -9.16 -33.27
C PHE A 349 -3.27 -8.30 -32.38
N ILE A 350 -3.11 -8.40 -31.08
CA ILE A 350 -3.74 -7.51 -30.10
C ILE A 350 -2.68 -6.84 -29.23
N HIS A 351 -2.84 -5.54 -28.99
CA HIS A 351 -1.93 -4.74 -28.16
C HIS A 351 -2.68 -4.27 -26.92
N VAL A 352 -2.57 -5.02 -25.85
CA VAL A 352 -3.16 -4.66 -24.56
C VAL A 352 -2.27 -3.64 -23.83
N PRO A 353 -2.85 -2.71 -23.09
CA PRO A 353 -4.27 -2.53 -22.75
C PRO A 353 -5.08 -1.76 -23.82
N TYR A 354 -4.46 -1.28 -24.90
CA TYR A 354 -5.11 -0.44 -25.92
C TYR A 354 -6.19 -1.19 -26.70
N HIS A 355 -5.97 -2.45 -27.01
CA HIS A 355 -7.02 -3.33 -27.51
C HIS A 355 -7.68 -4.10 -26.36
N SER A 356 -8.94 -4.45 -26.55
CA SER A 356 -9.72 -5.22 -25.57
C SER A 356 -9.11 -6.61 -25.33
N PHE A 357 -8.86 -6.94 -24.07
CA PHE A 357 -8.44 -8.27 -23.64
C PHE A 357 -9.57 -9.33 -23.79
N ASN A 358 -10.80 -8.89 -24.01
CA ASN A 358 -11.94 -9.80 -24.19
C ASN A 358 -11.77 -10.73 -25.39
N SER A 359 -11.08 -10.30 -26.45
CA SER A 359 -10.75 -11.16 -27.59
C SER A 359 -9.96 -12.40 -27.15
N PHE A 360 -8.95 -12.22 -26.30
CA PHE A 360 -8.19 -13.36 -25.73
C PHE A 360 -9.07 -14.27 -24.86
N ILE A 361 -9.93 -13.67 -24.03
CA ILE A 361 -10.89 -14.47 -23.22
C ILE A 361 -11.83 -15.27 -24.13
N ARG A 362 -12.26 -14.69 -25.25
CA ARG A 362 -13.07 -15.39 -26.26
C ARG A 362 -12.34 -16.59 -26.86
N VAL A 363 -11.06 -16.44 -27.22
CA VAL A 363 -10.24 -17.57 -27.71
C VAL A 363 -10.26 -18.73 -26.72
N LEU A 364 -10.00 -18.45 -25.44
CA LEU A 364 -9.98 -19.50 -24.42
C LEU A 364 -11.36 -20.16 -24.21
N ARG A 365 -12.44 -19.37 -24.25
CA ARG A 365 -13.80 -19.89 -24.08
C ARG A 365 -14.24 -20.74 -25.27
N GLU A 366 -13.96 -20.31 -26.50
CA GLU A 366 -14.26 -21.07 -27.70
C GLU A 366 -13.41 -22.34 -27.77
N ALA A 367 -12.10 -22.24 -27.44
CA ALA A 367 -11.21 -23.40 -27.33
C ALA A 367 -11.69 -24.43 -26.30
N ALA A 368 -12.29 -23.97 -25.19
CA ALA A 368 -12.84 -24.87 -24.17
C ALA A 368 -14.03 -25.70 -24.67
N LEU A 369 -14.76 -25.22 -25.70
CA LEU A 369 -15.98 -25.86 -26.23
C LEU A 369 -15.73 -26.54 -27.57
N SER A 370 -14.75 -26.12 -28.36
CA SER A 370 -14.51 -26.65 -29.73
C SER A 370 -13.96 -28.07 -29.67
N ASP A 371 -14.53 -28.98 -30.45
CA ASP A 371 -14.07 -30.36 -30.59
C ASP A 371 -12.69 -30.49 -31.27
N ASP A 372 -12.31 -29.51 -32.07
CA ASP A 372 -11.02 -29.47 -32.75
C ASP A 372 -9.85 -29.20 -31.80
N VAL A 373 -10.11 -28.53 -30.66
CA VAL A 373 -9.09 -28.23 -29.65
C VAL A 373 -8.94 -29.41 -28.69
N LYS A 374 -7.77 -30.02 -28.69
CA LYS A 374 -7.43 -31.17 -27.80
C LYS A 374 -6.68 -30.76 -26.55
N ALA A 375 -5.89 -29.70 -26.65
CA ALA A 375 -5.06 -29.24 -25.52
C ALA A 375 -4.94 -27.71 -25.50
N ILE A 376 -4.80 -27.15 -24.29
CA ILE A 376 -4.49 -25.74 -24.05
C ILE A 376 -3.25 -25.67 -23.15
N ASN A 377 -2.19 -25.04 -23.63
CA ASN A 377 -0.97 -24.78 -22.86
C ASN A 377 -0.83 -23.27 -22.64
N VAL A 378 -0.61 -22.84 -21.41
CA VAL A 378 -0.54 -21.43 -21.07
C VAL A 378 0.46 -21.19 -19.93
N THR A 379 1.19 -20.07 -20.00
CA THR A 379 2.02 -19.56 -18.91
C THR A 379 1.36 -18.36 -18.28
N LEU A 380 1.31 -18.31 -16.95
CA LEU A 380 0.69 -17.26 -16.16
C LEU A 380 1.71 -16.73 -15.14
N TYR A 381 1.72 -15.41 -14.94
CA TYR A 381 2.59 -14.75 -13.95
C TYR A 381 1.76 -14.15 -12.82
N ARG A 382 0.85 -13.22 -13.14
CA ARG A 382 -0.09 -12.60 -12.19
C ARG A 382 -1.51 -12.76 -12.68
N LEU A 383 -2.42 -13.02 -11.76
CA LEU A 383 -3.83 -13.25 -12.04
C LEU A 383 -4.69 -12.14 -11.39
N ALA A 384 -5.69 -11.68 -12.12
CA ALA A 384 -6.71 -10.82 -11.56
C ALA A 384 -7.56 -11.58 -10.53
N LYS A 385 -8.07 -10.87 -9.52
CA LYS A 385 -9.11 -11.44 -8.65
C LYS A 385 -10.28 -11.94 -9.48
N ALA A 386 -10.75 -13.16 -9.21
CA ALA A 386 -11.82 -13.83 -9.99
C ALA A 386 -11.51 -13.94 -11.50
N SER A 387 -10.27 -14.29 -11.84
CA SER A 387 -9.74 -14.34 -13.21
C SER A 387 -10.66 -15.07 -14.19
N LYS A 388 -11.04 -14.38 -15.27
CA LYS A 388 -11.78 -14.97 -16.39
C LYS A 388 -10.95 -16.00 -17.16
N VAL A 389 -9.62 -15.85 -17.19
CA VAL A 389 -8.68 -16.82 -17.77
C VAL A 389 -8.76 -18.15 -17.03
N VAL A 390 -8.62 -18.13 -15.71
CA VAL A 390 -8.72 -19.34 -14.88
C VAL A 390 -10.06 -20.02 -15.04
N LYS A 391 -11.16 -19.25 -15.04
CA LYS A 391 -12.51 -19.81 -15.26
C LYS A 391 -12.65 -20.50 -16.61
N ALA A 392 -12.07 -19.94 -17.67
CA ALA A 392 -12.10 -20.55 -19.01
C ALA A 392 -11.25 -21.83 -19.06
N LEU A 393 -10.08 -21.86 -18.41
CA LEU A 393 -9.22 -23.05 -18.34
C LEU A 393 -9.87 -24.18 -17.52
N ILE A 394 -10.53 -23.86 -16.40
CA ILE A 394 -11.32 -24.85 -15.64
C ILE A 394 -12.44 -25.41 -16.47
N CYS A 395 -13.15 -24.55 -17.23
CA CYS A 395 -14.19 -24.99 -18.18
C CYS A 395 -13.62 -25.95 -19.22
N ALA A 396 -12.47 -25.63 -19.82
CA ALA A 396 -11.81 -26.50 -20.79
C ALA A 396 -11.44 -27.87 -20.20
N ALA A 397 -10.87 -27.91 -19.02
CA ALA A 397 -10.51 -29.14 -18.33
C ALA A 397 -11.76 -30.01 -18.03
N ARG A 398 -12.85 -29.37 -17.58
CA ARG A 398 -14.14 -30.07 -17.34
C ARG A 398 -14.79 -30.62 -18.63
N ASN A 399 -14.51 -30.01 -19.78
CA ASN A 399 -14.93 -30.48 -21.10
C ASN A 399 -13.93 -31.48 -21.71
N GLY A 400 -13.04 -32.07 -20.91
CA GLY A 400 -12.14 -33.14 -21.33
C GLY A 400 -10.92 -32.68 -22.11
N LYS A 401 -10.60 -31.38 -22.16
CA LYS A 401 -9.39 -30.86 -22.81
C LYS A 401 -8.18 -31.10 -21.92
N LYS A 402 -7.00 -31.40 -22.52
CA LYS A 402 -5.75 -31.43 -21.80
C LYS A 402 -5.30 -30.00 -21.53
N VAL A 403 -5.37 -29.54 -20.27
CA VAL A 403 -4.97 -28.19 -19.88
C VAL A 403 -3.66 -28.27 -19.10
N THR A 404 -2.62 -27.59 -19.63
CA THR A 404 -1.32 -27.44 -18.95
C THR A 404 -1.07 -25.98 -18.64
N VAL A 405 -0.90 -25.65 -17.35
CA VAL A 405 -0.63 -24.29 -16.89
C VAL A 405 0.74 -24.28 -16.20
N VAL A 406 1.62 -23.39 -16.66
CA VAL A 406 2.86 -23.05 -15.96
C VAL A 406 2.65 -21.72 -15.25
N ILE A 407 2.80 -21.69 -13.93
CA ILE A 407 2.60 -20.50 -13.11
C ILE A 407 3.86 -20.18 -12.30
N GLU A 408 4.20 -18.88 -12.22
CA GLU A 408 5.28 -18.39 -11.37
C GLU A 408 4.80 -18.30 -9.91
N LEU A 409 5.30 -19.22 -9.06
CA LEU A 409 4.92 -19.25 -7.65
C LEU A 409 5.50 -18.09 -6.84
N LEU A 410 6.66 -17.57 -7.27
CA LEU A 410 7.36 -16.45 -6.60
C LEU A 410 7.03 -15.08 -7.22
N ALA A 411 5.87 -14.97 -7.90
CA ALA A 411 5.36 -13.68 -8.32
C ALA A 411 5.11 -12.81 -7.08
N ARG A 412 6.00 -11.85 -6.84
CA ARG A 412 6.08 -11.08 -5.59
C ARG A 412 4.73 -10.45 -5.21
N PHE A 413 4.30 -10.70 -3.98
CA PHE A 413 3.01 -10.33 -3.37
C PHE A 413 1.77 -11.05 -3.94
N ASP A 414 1.92 -11.88 -4.96
CA ASP A 414 0.83 -12.72 -5.49
C ASP A 414 1.04 -14.22 -5.18
N GLU A 415 2.04 -14.56 -4.37
CA GLU A 415 2.44 -15.93 -4.06
C GLU A 415 1.25 -16.73 -3.47
N GLU A 416 0.54 -16.15 -2.51
CA GLU A 416 -0.63 -16.79 -1.91
C GLU A 416 -1.76 -17.02 -2.93
N SER A 417 -1.98 -16.07 -3.83
CA SER A 417 -2.96 -16.18 -4.92
C SER A 417 -2.58 -17.24 -5.94
N ASN A 418 -1.28 -17.36 -6.25
CA ASN A 418 -0.78 -18.29 -7.25
C ASN A 418 -0.65 -19.74 -6.72
N ILE A 419 -0.59 -19.92 -5.39
CA ILE A 419 -0.63 -21.25 -4.74
C ILE A 419 -2.06 -21.83 -4.74
N LYS A 420 -3.06 -20.98 -4.56
CA LYS A 420 -4.49 -21.35 -4.54
C LYS A 420 -5.00 -21.71 -5.95
#